data_e872783f533482345dc0d104d1c78cf6
#
_entry.id   e872783f533482345dc0d104d1c78cf6
#
_cell.length_a   1.000
_cell.length_b   1.000
_cell.length_c   1.000
_cell.angle_alpha   90.00
_cell.angle_beta   90.00
_cell.angle_gamma   90.00
#
_symmetry.space_group_name_H-M   'P 1'
#
loop_
_entity.id
_entity.type
_entity.pdbx_description
1 polymer ?
#
loop_
_entity_poly.entity_id
_entity_poly.type
_entity_poly.pdbx_seq_one_letter_code
_entity_poly.pdbx_strand_id
1 'polypeptide(L)'
;NYQARNFMRSMKIGDQAFFYHSNTKPPGIVGLMEIIETQLIDPYQFDESSKYYDKKSNKENPRWDCVKTKYICEFKNMITLKELSETYTPEELTLVRKGNRLSIMPIKKDIAMKLVKNSQTINLKRMSSKHISNIETCD
;
A
#
# COMPACT_ATOMS: atom_id res chain seq x y z
N ASN A 1 10.04 7.43 6.24
CA ASN A 1 10.21 6.19 7.01
C ASN A 1 11.00 5.16 6.20
N TYR A 2 12.17 4.77 6.69
CA TYR A 2 13.05 3.84 5.98
C TYR A 2 12.45 2.43 5.83
N GLN A 3 11.62 1.99 6.75
CA GLN A 3 10.95 0.69 6.66
C GLN A 3 9.95 0.67 5.50
N ALA A 4 9.16 1.72 5.33
CA ALA A 4 8.25 1.86 4.19
C ALA A 4 9.03 1.89 2.87
N ARG A 5 10.13 2.64 2.82
CA ARG A 5 11.03 2.64 1.64
C ARG A 5 11.54 1.24 1.31
N ASN A 6 11.96 0.48 2.31
CA ASN A 6 12.49 -0.86 2.09
C ASN A 6 11.39 -1.81 1.59
N PHE A 7 10.18 -1.71 2.09
CA PHE A 7 9.05 -2.45 1.54
C PHE A 7 8.78 -2.07 0.08
N MET A 8 8.82 -0.79 -0.23
CA MET A 8 8.64 -0.32 -1.61
C MET A 8 9.73 -0.86 -2.55
N ARG A 9 10.99 -0.87 -2.10
CA ARG A 9 12.11 -1.43 -2.87
C ARG A 9 11.99 -2.93 -3.11
N SER A 10 11.30 -3.66 -2.25
CA SER A 10 11.05 -5.09 -2.41
C SER A 10 9.93 -5.43 -3.38
N MET A 11 9.15 -4.45 -3.80
CA MET A 11 8.04 -4.66 -4.74
C MET A 11 8.55 -5.05 -6.12
N LYS A 12 7.77 -5.89 -6.80
CA LYS A 12 8.04 -6.37 -8.16
C LYS A 12 6.90 -6.01 -9.08
N ILE A 13 7.23 -5.80 -10.36
CA ILE A 13 6.23 -5.61 -11.40
C ILE A 13 5.25 -6.79 -11.39
N GLY A 14 3.97 -6.48 -11.37
CA GLY A 14 2.90 -7.46 -11.29
C GLY A 14 2.41 -7.78 -9.88
N ASP A 15 3.11 -7.30 -8.85
CA ASP A 15 2.58 -7.36 -7.49
C ASP A 15 1.26 -6.58 -7.40
N GLN A 16 0.36 -7.05 -6.56
CA GLN A 16 -0.90 -6.38 -6.30
C GLN A 16 -0.86 -5.69 -4.93
N ALA A 17 -1.57 -4.60 -4.82
CA ALA A 17 -1.64 -3.82 -3.60
C ALA A 17 -3.06 -3.36 -3.33
N PHE A 18 -3.44 -3.35 -2.07
CA PHE A 18 -4.67 -2.71 -1.63
C PHE A 18 -4.47 -1.21 -1.53
N PHE A 19 -5.50 -0.48 -1.90
CA PHE A 19 -5.54 0.96 -1.72
C PHE A 19 -6.28 1.27 -0.42
N TYR A 20 -5.57 1.88 0.53
CA TYR A 20 -6.09 2.20 1.85
C TYR A 20 -6.29 3.70 2.02
N HIS A 21 -7.50 4.11 2.40
CA HIS A 21 -7.83 5.48 2.74
C HIS A 21 -7.72 5.69 4.26
N SER A 22 -6.67 6.40 4.68
CA SER A 22 -6.43 6.71 6.09
C SER A 22 -7.16 7.95 6.58
N ASN A 23 -7.40 8.91 5.69
CA ASN A 23 -7.97 10.23 6.02
C ASN A 23 -9.49 10.32 5.83
N THR A 24 -10.16 9.21 5.75
CA THR A 24 -11.61 9.13 5.63
C THR A 24 -12.24 8.68 6.95
N LYS A 25 -13.53 8.92 7.10
CA LYS A 25 -14.32 8.45 8.24
C LYS A 25 -15.47 7.57 7.73
N PRO A 26 -15.39 6.26 7.93
CA PRO A 26 -14.28 5.50 8.54
C PRO A 26 -13.09 5.32 7.58
N PRO A 27 -11.88 5.05 8.09
CA PRO A 27 -10.77 4.62 7.25
C PRO A 27 -10.92 3.16 6.83
N GLY A 28 -10.34 2.79 5.69
CA GLY A 28 -10.43 1.41 5.23
C GLY A 28 -9.84 1.16 3.85
N ILE A 29 -9.88 -0.09 3.44
CA ILE A 29 -9.43 -0.55 2.13
C ILE A 29 -10.56 -0.37 1.13
N VAL A 30 -10.28 0.30 0.02
CA VAL A 30 -11.30 0.68 -0.97
C VAL A 30 -11.13 0.01 -2.33
N GLY A 31 -9.99 -0.58 -2.60
CA GLY A 31 -9.77 -1.21 -3.91
C GLY A 31 -8.42 -1.87 -4.06
N LEU A 32 -8.13 -2.27 -5.29
CA LEU A 32 -6.90 -2.93 -5.70
C LEU A 32 -6.21 -2.16 -6.81
N MET A 33 -4.89 -2.22 -6.79
CA MET A 33 -4.01 -1.74 -7.84
C MET A 33 -2.91 -2.75 -8.12
N GLU A 34 -2.24 -2.60 -9.25
CA GLU A 34 -1.11 -3.43 -9.67
C GLU A 34 0.14 -2.56 -9.78
N ILE A 35 1.27 -3.09 -9.36
CA ILE A 35 2.56 -2.44 -9.53
C ILE A 35 3.03 -2.65 -10.97
N ILE A 36 3.20 -1.58 -11.73
CA ILE A 36 3.58 -1.65 -13.15
C ILE A 36 4.99 -1.13 -13.43
N GLU A 37 5.55 -0.31 -12.55
CA GLU A 37 6.95 0.10 -12.60
C GLU A 37 7.50 0.18 -11.17
N THR A 38 8.76 -0.21 -11.00
CA THR A 38 9.44 -0.22 -9.70
C THR A 38 10.76 0.53 -9.77
N GLN A 39 11.33 0.79 -8.61
CA GLN A 39 12.65 1.42 -8.48
C GLN A 39 12.74 2.81 -9.13
N LEU A 40 11.64 3.52 -9.16
CA LEU A 40 11.58 4.89 -9.61
C LEU A 40 12.09 5.82 -8.51
N ILE A 41 12.70 6.91 -8.92
CA ILE A 41 13.18 7.94 -7.99
C ILE A 41 12.04 8.93 -7.74
N ASP A 42 11.70 9.13 -6.48
CA ASP A 42 10.67 10.10 -6.12
C ASP A 42 11.18 11.52 -6.37
N PRO A 43 10.61 12.28 -7.32
CA PRO A 43 11.07 13.62 -7.66
C PRO A 43 10.78 14.65 -6.58
N TYR A 44 9.79 14.44 -5.73
CA TYR A 44 9.41 15.39 -4.68
C TYR A 44 10.48 15.55 -3.59
N GLN A 45 11.39 14.58 -3.44
CA GLN A 45 12.49 14.69 -2.51
C GLN A 45 13.46 15.84 -2.84
N PHE A 46 13.49 16.29 -4.09
CA PHE A 46 14.35 17.38 -4.57
C PHE A 46 13.64 18.73 -4.67
N ASP A 47 12.34 18.76 -4.49
CA ASP A 47 11.51 19.97 -4.63
C ASP A 47 11.34 20.68 -3.29
N GLU A 48 12.03 21.80 -3.12
CA GLU A 48 11.99 22.61 -1.89
C GLU A 48 10.58 23.10 -1.52
N SER A 49 9.67 23.21 -2.49
CA SER A 49 8.29 23.61 -2.24
C SER A 49 7.40 22.45 -1.78
N SER A 50 7.88 21.22 -1.90
CA SER A 50 7.13 20.03 -1.51
C SER A 50 7.25 19.74 -0.02
N LYS A 51 6.16 19.26 0.60
CA LYS A 51 6.20 18.72 1.97
C LYS A 51 7.08 17.49 2.11
N TYR A 52 7.45 16.86 0.99
CA TYR A 52 8.31 15.67 0.94
C TYR A 52 9.78 16.01 0.65
N TYR A 53 10.11 17.28 0.60
CA TYR A 53 11.50 17.73 0.40
C TYR A 53 12.43 17.15 1.46
N ASP A 54 13.55 16.58 1.01
CA ASP A 54 14.60 16.08 1.90
C ASP A 54 15.95 16.72 1.52
N LYS A 55 16.43 17.65 2.33
CA LYS A 55 17.72 18.33 2.12
C LYS A 55 18.92 17.39 2.10
N LYS A 56 18.81 16.19 2.69
CA LYS A 56 19.88 15.18 2.71
C LYS A 56 19.91 14.34 1.45
N SER A 57 18.89 14.43 0.60
CA SER A 57 18.83 13.72 -0.67
C SER A 57 19.36 14.57 -1.81
N ASN A 58 20.04 13.96 -2.76
CA ASN A 58 20.49 14.60 -3.99
C ASN A 58 20.38 13.62 -5.17
N LYS A 59 20.50 14.17 -6.39
CA LYS A 59 20.30 13.37 -7.61
C LYS A 59 21.34 12.27 -7.81
N GLU A 60 22.55 12.43 -7.24
CA GLU A 60 23.59 11.41 -7.30
C GLU A 60 23.35 10.28 -6.30
N ASN A 61 22.67 10.58 -5.17
CA ASN A 61 22.37 9.62 -4.13
C ASN A 61 20.94 9.84 -3.59
N PRO A 62 19.90 9.47 -4.36
CA PRO A 62 18.53 9.65 -3.93
C PRO A 62 18.18 8.71 -2.78
N ARG A 63 17.45 9.22 -1.80
CA ARG A 63 17.08 8.47 -0.59
C ARG A 63 15.70 7.83 -0.67
N TRP A 64 14.84 8.33 -1.55
CA TRP A 64 13.42 7.94 -1.61
C TRP A 64 13.04 7.43 -2.99
N ASP A 65 12.37 6.31 -3.00
CA ASP A 65 11.89 5.65 -4.19
C ASP A 65 10.37 5.77 -4.29
N CYS A 66 9.85 5.53 -5.48
CA CYS A 66 8.43 5.35 -5.70
C CYS A 66 8.16 4.23 -6.69
N VAL A 67 6.92 3.81 -6.76
CA VAL A 67 6.45 2.82 -7.72
C VAL A 67 5.28 3.41 -8.50
N LYS A 68 5.09 2.94 -9.73
CA LYS A 68 3.92 3.29 -10.52
C LYS A 68 2.89 2.19 -10.38
N THR A 69 1.65 2.59 -10.15
CA THR A 69 0.54 1.67 -9.97
C THR A 69 -0.51 1.86 -11.04
N LYS A 70 -1.22 0.79 -11.35
CA LYS A 70 -2.37 0.78 -12.24
C LYS A 70 -3.59 0.38 -11.44
N TYR A 71 -4.68 1.14 -11.56
CA TYR A 71 -5.97 0.80 -10.99
C TYR A 71 -6.46 -0.55 -11.54
N ILE A 72 -6.94 -1.42 -10.65
CA ILE A 72 -7.58 -2.68 -11.02
C ILE A 72 -9.08 -2.60 -10.79
N CYS A 73 -9.50 -2.37 -9.56
CA CYS A 73 -10.92 -2.30 -9.23
C CYS A 73 -11.15 -1.53 -7.93
N GLU A 74 -12.33 -0.98 -7.80
CA GLU A 74 -12.88 -0.47 -6.56
C GLU A 74 -13.76 -1.53 -5.92
N PHE A 75 -13.69 -1.66 -4.60
CA PHE A 75 -14.53 -2.60 -3.87
C PHE A 75 -15.96 -2.05 -3.77
N LYS A 76 -16.93 -2.94 -3.90
CA LYS A 76 -18.34 -2.57 -3.74
C LYS A 76 -18.60 -2.00 -2.35
N ASN A 77 -17.97 -2.58 -1.32
CA ASN A 77 -18.04 -2.10 0.05
C ASN A 77 -16.63 -1.93 0.59
N MET A 78 -16.35 -0.76 1.19
CA MET A 78 -15.08 -0.52 1.88
C MET A 78 -14.90 -1.57 2.99
N ILE A 79 -13.69 -2.10 3.12
CA ILE A 79 -13.31 -2.93 4.27
C ILE A 79 -12.71 -1.99 5.31
N THR A 80 -13.46 -1.70 6.37
CA THR A 80 -13.06 -0.70 7.35
C THR A 80 -11.95 -1.20 8.26
N LEU A 81 -11.15 -0.28 8.77
CA LEU A 81 -10.12 -0.59 9.76
C LEU A 81 -10.74 -1.23 11.01
N LYS A 82 -11.95 -0.81 11.40
CA LYS A 82 -12.69 -1.40 12.51
C LYS A 82 -12.97 -2.88 12.28
N GLU A 83 -13.50 -3.25 11.11
CA GLU A 83 -13.75 -4.65 10.74
C GLU A 83 -12.45 -5.47 10.76
N LEU A 84 -11.37 -4.92 10.22
CA LEU A 84 -10.07 -5.58 10.21
C LEU A 84 -9.53 -5.80 11.62
N SER A 85 -9.65 -4.82 12.51
CA SER A 85 -9.18 -4.93 13.88
C SER A 85 -10.02 -5.87 14.74
N GLU A 86 -11.28 -6.08 14.39
CA GLU A 86 -12.15 -7.07 15.04
C GLU A 86 -11.86 -8.52 14.56
N THR A 87 -11.24 -8.67 13.39
CA THR A 87 -11.02 -9.97 12.75
C THR A 87 -9.58 -10.47 12.93
N TYR A 88 -8.59 -9.57 12.89
CA TYR A 88 -7.17 -9.92 12.87
C TYR A 88 -6.42 -9.30 14.05
N THR A 89 -5.40 -10.02 14.52
CA THR A 89 -4.44 -9.49 15.50
C THR A 89 -3.35 -8.67 14.81
N PRO A 90 -2.61 -7.81 15.55
CA PRO A 90 -1.48 -7.08 14.99
C PRO A 90 -0.36 -7.96 14.42
N GLU A 91 -0.23 -9.19 14.92
CA GLU A 91 0.74 -10.18 14.43
C GLU A 91 0.29 -10.75 13.07
N GLU A 92 -1.00 -10.89 12.86
CA GLU A 92 -1.56 -11.37 11.60
C GLU A 92 -1.60 -10.29 10.53
N LEU A 93 -1.95 -9.06 10.92
CA LEU A 93 -2.11 -7.92 10.01
C LEU A 93 -1.55 -6.66 10.66
N THR A 94 -0.39 -6.21 10.22
CA THR A 94 0.31 -5.05 10.79
C THR A 94 -0.54 -3.77 10.76
N LEU A 95 -1.42 -3.64 9.76
CA LEU A 95 -2.30 -2.48 9.61
C LEU A 95 -3.12 -2.19 10.88
N VAL A 96 -3.55 -3.23 11.60
CA VAL A 96 -4.41 -3.08 12.80
C VAL A 96 -3.61 -2.79 14.07
N ARG A 97 -2.29 -2.76 14.00
CA ARG A 97 -1.45 -2.45 15.15
C ARG A 97 -1.68 -1.01 15.59
N LYS A 98 -2.00 -0.82 16.87
CA LYS A 98 -2.22 0.50 17.45
C LYS A 98 -0.96 1.37 17.30
N GLY A 99 -1.14 2.60 16.82
CA GLY A 99 -0.03 3.53 16.60
C GLY A 99 0.82 3.22 15.37
N ASN A 100 0.36 2.32 14.48
CA ASN A 100 1.04 2.05 13.23
C ASN A 100 1.06 3.30 12.34
N ARG A 101 2.27 3.69 11.89
CA ARG A 101 2.49 4.84 11.01
C ARG A 101 3.15 4.48 9.68
N LEU A 102 3.20 3.18 9.37
CA LEU A 102 3.73 2.73 8.08
C LEU A 102 2.75 3.07 6.97
N SER A 103 3.23 3.74 5.93
CA SER A 103 2.44 4.02 4.72
C SER A 103 2.39 2.84 3.77
N ILE A 104 3.32 1.91 3.90
CA ILE A 104 3.43 0.70 3.10
C ILE A 104 3.79 -0.46 4.00
N MET A 105 3.11 -1.59 3.81
CA MET A 105 3.41 -2.82 4.53
C MET A 105 2.96 -4.04 3.76
N PRO A 106 3.67 -5.18 3.88
CA PRO A 106 3.23 -6.41 3.26
C PRO A 106 2.03 -7.00 3.99
N ILE A 107 1.21 -7.73 3.25
CA ILE A 107 0.08 -8.50 3.77
C ILE A 107 0.30 -9.96 3.42
N LYS A 108 0.03 -10.87 4.35
CA LYS A 108 0.06 -12.31 4.11
C LYS A 108 -0.92 -12.67 3.00
N LYS A 109 -0.48 -13.54 2.09
CA LYS A 109 -1.27 -13.91 0.91
C LYS A 109 -2.63 -14.49 1.25
N ASP A 110 -2.73 -15.36 2.24
CA ASP A 110 -3.98 -15.96 2.69
C ASP A 110 -4.98 -14.93 3.21
N ILE A 111 -4.50 -13.95 3.98
CA ILE A 111 -5.34 -12.84 4.46
C ILE A 111 -5.80 -11.97 3.29
N ALA A 112 -4.89 -11.63 2.39
CA ALA A 112 -5.22 -10.83 1.22
C ALA A 112 -6.28 -11.50 0.33
N MET A 113 -6.18 -12.80 0.12
CA MET A 113 -7.17 -13.56 -0.65
C MET A 113 -8.55 -13.54 0.01
N LYS A 114 -8.62 -13.67 1.33
CA LYS A 114 -9.88 -13.56 2.08
C LYS A 114 -10.50 -12.18 1.96
N LEU A 115 -9.68 -11.12 2.05
CA LEU A 115 -10.17 -9.75 1.92
C LEU A 115 -10.78 -9.49 0.56
N VAL A 116 -10.15 -9.96 -0.50
CA VAL A 116 -10.68 -9.82 -1.86
C VAL A 116 -11.98 -10.57 -2.02
N LYS A 117 -12.05 -11.79 -1.54
CA LYS A 117 -13.27 -12.61 -1.59
C LYS A 117 -14.43 -11.93 -0.87
N ASN A 118 -14.17 -11.37 0.31
CA ASN A 118 -15.19 -10.71 1.13
C ASN A 118 -15.60 -9.34 0.60
N SER A 119 -14.78 -8.71 -0.23
CA SER A 119 -15.06 -7.39 -0.80
C SER A 119 -16.05 -7.42 -1.96
N GLN A 120 -16.45 -8.61 -2.43
CA GLN A 120 -17.33 -8.78 -3.58
C GLN A 120 -16.78 -8.16 -4.88
N THR A 121 -15.45 -8.21 -5.06
CA THR A 121 -14.86 -7.73 -6.30
C THR A 121 -15.07 -8.71 -7.45
N ILE A 122 -15.06 -8.15 -8.67
CA ILE A 122 -15.39 -8.90 -9.89
C ILE A 122 -14.17 -9.68 -10.43
N ASN A 123 -12.93 -9.41 -10.00
CA ASN A 123 -11.71 -9.91 -10.65
C ASN A 123 -10.80 -10.74 -9.74
N LEU A 124 -11.32 -11.83 -9.18
CA LEU A 124 -10.56 -12.77 -8.36
C LEU A 124 -9.40 -13.44 -9.10
N LYS A 125 -9.49 -13.60 -10.43
CA LYS A 125 -8.50 -14.31 -11.25
C LYS A 125 -7.12 -13.63 -11.29
N ARG A 126 -7.05 -12.32 -11.05
CA ARG A 126 -5.80 -11.56 -11.09
C ARG A 126 -4.95 -11.68 -9.84
N MET A 127 -5.49 -12.28 -8.78
CA MET A 127 -4.79 -12.37 -7.50
C MET A 127 -4.07 -13.70 -7.26
N SER A 128 -4.23 -14.68 -8.12
CA SER A 128 -3.96 -16.09 -7.82
C SER A 128 -2.50 -16.45 -7.53
N SER A 129 -1.53 -15.60 -7.80
CA SER A 129 -0.12 -15.98 -7.67
C SER A 129 0.84 -14.87 -7.24
N LYS A 130 0.36 -13.68 -6.90
CA LYS A 130 1.22 -12.52 -6.69
C LYS A 130 1.23 -12.04 -5.25
N HIS A 131 2.37 -11.50 -4.85
CA HIS A 131 2.53 -10.82 -3.57
C HIS A 131 1.60 -9.60 -3.49
N ILE A 132 0.94 -9.43 -2.35
CA ILE A 132 0.02 -8.31 -2.12
C ILE A 132 0.56 -7.46 -0.98
N SER A 133 0.61 -6.16 -1.23
CA SER A 133 1.01 -5.15 -0.25
C SER A 133 -0.12 -4.16 -0.01
N ASN A 134 -0.08 -3.52 1.13
CA ASN A 134 -0.97 -2.41 1.44
C ASN A 134 -0.23 -1.10 1.19
N ILE A 135 -0.78 -0.26 0.32
CA ILE A 135 -0.21 1.04 0.01
C ILE A 135 -1.18 2.12 0.43
N GLU A 136 -0.74 3.02 1.28
CA GLU A 136 -1.45 4.24 1.60
C GLU A 136 -1.01 5.34 0.62
N THR A 137 -1.95 5.97 -0.06
CA THR A 137 -1.61 7.14 -0.85
C THR A 137 -1.64 8.37 0.03
N CYS A 138 -0.56 9.10 0.03
CA CYS A 138 -0.52 10.42 0.63
C CYS A 138 -1.17 11.41 -0.34
N ASP A 139 -2.40 11.75 -0.08
CA ASP A 139 -3.02 12.90 -0.73
C ASP A 139 -2.56 14.20 -0.09
#